data_1f8f47cc246404ef846cd3cf19e2fb3d
#
_entry.id   1f8f47cc246404ef846cd3cf19e2fb3d
#
_cell.length_a   1.000
_cell.length_b   1.000
_cell.length_c   1.000
_cell.angle_alpha   90.00
_cell.angle_beta   90.00
_cell.angle_gamma   90.00
#
_symmetry.space_group_name_H-M   'P 1'
#
loop_
_entity.id
_entity.type
_entity.pdbx_description
1 polymer ?
#
loop_
_entity_poly.entity_id
_entity_poly.type
_entity_poly.pdbx_seq_one_letter_code
_entity_poly.pdbx_strand_id
1 'polypeptide(L)'
;MSKKIDINTEKKPEEAVKEIIGSLENPLWDDGSLGDFLKEVKIKRSKIELKFEIPVPERNSIVTTSIEKLVYQALENIEGAVKTEIKFITEVNTLNKIELGNKLLSNIKNIIAVASNKGGVGKSTVSANIAAALKHLGAKVAVLDLDIYGPNVPNMFGVNSRPRYYDKLINPVEKYGIPLMSVGFLLENDASPIILRAPLVNRVVMEFLQEVKWEEADYMIVDLPPGTGDIQLTLAQQLPNTKIVFVTTPQDVALADVFKGVRMFQQEGIALPILGVVENMSYFICDKCNKKHEIFDSGGAKSVADTFDIQLYGEIPLYTDLRISGDRGKPIVIENPEHPVSKVFIDIAEKLSIDIAQYNHQELGRSDRIVIPLDL
;
A
#
# COMPACT_ATOMS: atom_id res chain seq x y z
N MET A 1 -21.96 1.24 35.12
CA MET A 1 -22.82 0.03 35.25
C MET A 1 -23.33 -0.27 33.83
N SER A 2 -22.75 -1.23 33.15
CA SER A 2 -23.22 -1.65 31.81
C SER A 2 -24.58 -2.36 31.97
N LYS A 3 -25.58 -1.87 31.28
CA LYS A 3 -26.94 -2.45 31.25
C LYS A 3 -26.78 -3.86 30.64
N LYS A 4 -27.14 -4.90 31.41
CA LYS A 4 -27.22 -6.25 30.87
C LYS A 4 -28.34 -6.29 29.83
N ILE A 5 -28.02 -6.63 28.60
CA ILE A 5 -28.97 -6.76 27.49
C ILE A 5 -29.19 -8.23 27.23
N ASP A 6 -30.45 -8.67 27.27
CA ASP A 6 -30.85 -10.03 26.87
C ASP A 6 -31.49 -9.96 25.48
N ILE A 7 -30.80 -10.50 24.48
CA ILE A 7 -31.28 -10.48 23.10
C ILE A 7 -32.57 -11.23 22.83
N ASN A 8 -32.98 -12.12 23.75
CA ASN A 8 -34.22 -12.87 23.61
C ASN A 8 -35.46 -12.09 24.11
N THR A 9 -35.23 -11.11 24.99
CA THR A 9 -36.32 -10.29 25.60
C THR A 9 -36.33 -8.86 25.05
N GLU A 10 -35.25 -8.42 24.39
CA GLU A 10 -35.14 -7.08 23.77
C GLU A 10 -36.09 -6.96 22.57
N LYS A 11 -36.88 -5.87 22.51
CA LYS A 11 -37.81 -5.61 21.40
C LYS A 11 -37.11 -5.41 20.07
N LYS A 12 -35.87 -4.89 20.09
CA LYS A 12 -35.04 -4.60 18.94
C LYS A 12 -33.57 -4.94 19.20
N PRO A 13 -33.23 -6.21 19.27
CA PRO A 13 -31.92 -6.64 19.71
C PRO A 13 -30.80 -6.20 18.73
N GLU A 14 -31.10 -6.06 17.43
CA GLU A 14 -30.12 -5.58 16.44
C GLU A 14 -29.78 -4.10 16.63
N GLU A 15 -30.76 -3.25 17.03
CA GLU A 15 -30.51 -1.83 17.34
C GLU A 15 -29.67 -1.71 18.61
N ALA A 16 -29.94 -2.50 19.63
CA ALA A 16 -29.16 -2.51 20.86
C ALA A 16 -27.69 -2.91 20.61
N VAL A 17 -27.45 -3.90 19.77
CA VAL A 17 -26.09 -4.28 19.37
C VAL A 17 -25.42 -3.15 18.58
N LYS A 18 -26.13 -2.48 17.69
CA LYS A 18 -25.59 -1.31 16.94
C LYS A 18 -25.21 -0.16 17.88
N GLU A 19 -26.01 0.12 18.90
CA GLU A 19 -25.69 1.16 19.89
C GLU A 19 -24.43 0.82 20.68
N ILE A 20 -24.27 -0.45 21.09
CA ILE A 20 -23.05 -0.90 21.78
C ILE A 20 -21.84 -0.69 20.90
N ILE A 21 -21.86 -1.19 19.66
CA ILE A 21 -20.75 -1.06 18.73
C ILE A 21 -20.48 0.41 18.39
N GLY A 22 -21.53 1.22 18.23
CA GLY A 22 -21.44 2.66 17.99
C GLY A 22 -20.83 3.46 19.16
N SER A 23 -20.78 2.87 20.37
CA SER A 23 -20.13 3.50 21.53
C SER A 23 -18.64 3.17 21.66
N LEU A 24 -18.11 2.24 20.85
CA LEU A 24 -16.70 1.84 20.88
C LEU A 24 -15.85 2.83 20.10
N GLU A 25 -14.63 3.05 20.59
CA GLU A 25 -13.63 3.88 19.91
C GLU A 25 -13.24 3.27 18.57
N ASN A 26 -12.96 4.15 17.60
CA ASN A 26 -12.46 3.73 16.31
C ASN A 26 -10.97 3.32 16.42
N PRO A 27 -10.56 2.12 15.98
CA PRO A 27 -9.17 1.70 16.12
C PRO A 27 -8.21 2.33 15.09
N LEU A 28 -8.72 3.07 14.09
CA LEU A 28 -7.92 3.66 13.02
C LEU A 28 -7.69 5.16 13.18
N TRP A 29 -8.64 5.89 13.80
CA TRP A 29 -8.52 7.35 14.01
C TRP A 29 -9.30 7.79 15.23
N ASP A 30 -8.88 8.93 15.77
CA ASP A 30 -9.37 9.44 17.06
C ASP A 30 -10.78 10.03 17.00
N ASP A 31 -11.27 10.38 15.81
CA ASP A 31 -12.61 10.88 15.57
C ASP A 31 -13.55 9.76 15.06
N GLY A 32 -14.80 9.81 15.48
CA GLY A 32 -15.79 8.79 15.12
C GLY A 32 -15.80 7.57 16.05
N SER A 33 -16.50 6.56 15.63
CA SER A 33 -16.71 5.33 16.39
C SER A 33 -16.53 4.08 15.52
N LEU A 34 -16.41 2.92 16.16
CA LEU A 34 -16.40 1.64 15.46
C LEU A 34 -17.70 1.41 14.67
N GLY A 35 -18.80 2.06 15.10
CA GLY A 35 -20.08 2.05 14.39
C GLY A 35 -19.99 2.58 12.95
N ASP A 36 -19.03 3.45 12.64
CA ASP A 36 -18.86 4.00 11.29
C ASP A 36 -18.48 2.93 10.26
N PHE A 37 -17.83 1.87 10.71
CA PHE A 37 -17.48 0.71 9.89
C PHE A 37 -18.57 -0.37 9.88
N LEU A 38 -19.55 -0.30 10.77
CA LEU A 38 -20.59 -1.34 10.91
C LEU A 38 -21.66 -1.19 9.82
N LYS A 39 -21.73 -2.11 8.88
CA LYS A 39 -22.72 -2.11 7.78
C LYS A 39 -23.95 -2.95 8.12
N GLU A 40 -23.78 -4.06 8.78
CA GLU A 40 -24.88 -4.97 9.00
C GLU A 40 -24.76 -5.68 10.36
N VAL A 41 -25.90 -5.79 11.05
CA VAL A 41 -26.10 -6.62 12.22
C VAL A 41 -27.25 -7.56 11.93
N LYS A 42 -27.05 -8.85 12.09
CA LYS A 42 -28.07 -9.88 12.00
C LYS A 42 -28.04 -10.74 13.24
N ILE A 43 -29.22 -10.97 13.80
CA ILE A 43 -29.37 -11.87 14.95
C ILE A 43 -30.27 -13.02 14.51
N LYS A 44 -29.73 -14.24 14.56
CA LYS A 44 -30.46 -15.46 14.23
C LYS A 44 -30.37 -16.43 15.40
N ARG A 45 -31.50 -16.65 16.07
CA ARG A 45 -31.55 -17.44 17.31
C ARG A 45 -30.59 -16.84 18.35
N SER A 46 -29.53 -17.58 18.70
CA SER A 46 -28.49 -17.14 19.65
C SER A 46 -27.18 -16.71 19.00
N LYS A 47 -27.17 -16.41 17.68
CA LYS A 47 -25.98 -16.04 16.92
C LYS A 47 -26.07 -14.58 16.48
N ILE A 48 -25.04 -13.80 16.78
CA ILE A 48 -24.86 -12.44 16.28
C ILE A 48 -23.90 -12.50 15.09
N GLU A 49 -24.34 -12.01 13.94
CA GLU A 49 -23.52 -11.86 12.74
C GLU A 49 -23.30 -10.37 12.49
N LEU A 50 -22.03 -9.94 12.49
CA LEU A 50 -21.62 -8.57 12.26
C LEU A 50 -20.84 -8.49 10.94
N LYS A 51 -21.12 -7.43 10.16
CA LYS A 51 -20.35 -7.14 8.93
C LYS A 51 -19.79 -5.74 9.02
N PHE A 52 -18.46 -5.66 8.98
CA PHE A 52 -17.72 -4.41 8.97
C PHE A 52 -17.18 -4.12 7.57
N GLU A 53 -17.24 -2.88 7.15
CA GLU A 53 -16.62 -2.33 5.95
C GLU A 53 -15.45 -1.45 6.40
N ILE A 54 -14.24 -1.92 6.16
CA ILE A 54 -13.02 -1.29 6.67
C ILE A 54 -12.21 -0.66 5.55
N PRO A 55 -11.54 0.50 5.80
CA PRO A 55 -10.80 1.24 4.77
C PRO A 55 -9.41 0.67 4.47
N VAL A 56 -9.17 -0.56 4.87
CA VAL A 56 -7.93 -1.32 4.63
C VAL A 56 -8.27 -2.69 4.03
N PRO A 57 -7.29 -3.44 3.49
CA PRO A 57 -7.54 -4.80 3.03
C PRO A 57 -8.16 -5.70 4.11
N GLU A 58 -9.11 -6.53 3.73
CA GLU A 58 -9.94 -7.34 4.66
C GLU A 58 -9.15 -8.32 5.54
N ARG A 59 -7.93 -8.67 5.12
CA ARG A 59 -7.01 -9.53 5.84
C ARG A 59 -5.91 -8.77 6.58
N ASN A 60 -6.04 -7.45 6.73
CA ASN A 60 -5.14 -6.67 7.58
C ASN A 60 -5.34 -7.10 9.04
N SER A 61 -4.41 -7.91 9.54
CA SER A 61 -4.54 -8.53 10.86
C SER A 61 -4.44 -7.54 12.01
N ILE A 62 -3.74 -6.43 11.84
CA ILE A 62 -3.61 -5.37 12.84
C ILE A 62 -4.99 -4.76 13.13
N VAL A 63 -5.74 -4.42 12.09
CA VAL A 63 -7.05 -3.77 12.22
C VAL A 63 -8.12 -4.78 12.60
N THR A 64 -8.19 -5.91 11.90
CA THR A 64 -9.25 -6.91 12.15
C THR A 64 -9.17 -7.49 13.55
N THR A 65 -7.97 -7.81 14.06
CA THR A 65 -7.79 -8.30 15.42
C THR A 65 -8.16 -7.25 16.47
N SER A 66 -7.86 -5.98 16.21
CA SER A 66 -8.24 -4.88 17.11
C SER A 66 -9.76 -4.73 17.19
N ILE A 67 -10.45 -4.76 16.04
CA ILE A 67 -11.92 -4.71 15.99
C ILE A 67 -12.54 -5.94 16.70
N GLU A 68 -12.05 -7.13 16.38
CA GLU A 68 -12.54 -8.37 17.02
C GLU A 68 -12.43 -8.31 18.52
N LYS A 69 -11.29 -7.88 19.05
CA LYS A 69 -11.06 -7.73 20.50
C LYS A 69 -12.05 -6.76 21.13
N LEU A 70 -12.25 -5.58 20.55
CA LEU A 70 -13.20 -4.57 21.04
C LEU A 70 -14.63 -5.12 21.04
N VAL A 71 -15.05 -5.75 19.94
CA VAL A 71 -16.38 -6.31 19.77
C VAL A 71 -16.64 -7.45 20.75
N TYR A 72 -15.72 -8.43 20.87
CA TYR A 72 -15.92 -9.56 21.80
C TYR A 72 -15.98 -9.08 23.23
N GLN A 73 -15.15 -8.13 23.66
CA GLN A 73 -15.20 -7.54 25.00
C GLN A 73 -16.53 -6.81 25.26
N ALA A 74 -17.03 -6.05 24.29
CA ALA A 74 -18.26 -5.31 24.44
C ALA A 74 -19.50 -6.22 24.49
N LEU A 75 -19.47 -7.33 23.76
CA LEU A 75 -20.58 -8.27 23.66
C LEU A 75 -20.53 -9.41 24.70
N GLU A 76 -19.46 -9.51 25.51
CA GLU A 76 -19.30 -10.59 26.53
C GLU A 76 -20.44 -10.65 27.52
N ASN A 77 -21.06 -9.53 27.86
CA ASN A 77 -22.12 -9.42 28.84
C ASN A 77 -23.54 -9.44 28.24
N ILE A 78 -23.69 -9.79 26.97
CA ILE A 78 -25.00 -9.93 26.33
C ILE A 78 -25.56 -11.32 26.65
N GLU A 79 -26.64 -11.36 27.40
CA GLU A 79 -27.35 -12.59 27.72
C GLU A 79 -28.10 -13.13 26.49
N GLY A 80 -28.08 -14.45 26.28
CA GLY A 80 -28.73 -15.12 25.15
C GLY A 80 -27.90 -15.24 23.90
N ALA A 81 -26.74 -14.57 23.78
CA ALA A 81 -25.80 -14.75 22.68
C ALA A 81 -24.86 -15.92 22.95
N VAL A 82 -24.89 -16.93 22.08
CA VAL A 82 -24.02 -18.12 22.20
C VAL A 82 -22.80 -17.99 21.32
N LYS A 83 -22.90 -17.23 20.20
CA LYS A 83 -21.82 -17.10 19.22
C LYS A 83 -21.88 -15.74 18.51
N THR A 84 -20.74 -15.07 18.42
CA THR A 84 -20.56 -13.89 17.57
C THR A 84 -19.67 -14.25 16.39
N GLU A 85 -20.11 -13.93 15.19
CA GLU A 85 -19.30 -14.02 13.95
C GLU A 85 -19.11 -12.63 13.35
N ILE A 86 -17.86 -12.32 13.02
CA ILE A 86 -17.47 -11.05 12.44
C ILE A 86 -16.97 -11.32 11.01
N LYS A 87 -17.44 -10.51 10.07
CA LYS A 87 -16.98 -10.51 8.67
C LYS A 87 -16.50 -9.13 8.30
N PHE A 88 -15.37 -9.09 7.63
CA PHE A 88 -14.79 -7.87 7.09
C PHE A 88 -14.95 -7.83 5.58
N ILE A 89 -15.15 -6.63 5.05
CA ILE A 89 -15.05 -6.33 3.63
C ILE A 89 -14.17 -5.10 3.45
N THR A 90 -13.41 -5.08 2.38
CA THR A 90 -12.54 -3.94 2.03
C THR A 90 -13.36 -2.86 1.34
N GLU A 91 -13.27 -1.63 1.83
CA GLU A 91 -13.69 -0.42 1.12
C GLU A 91 -12.62 0.66 1.32
N VAL A 92 -11.53 0.49 0.59
CA VAL A 92 -10.38 1.40 0.69
C VAL A 92 -10.80 2.82 0.33
N ASN A 93 -10.54 3.77 1.24
CA ASN A 93 -10.83 5.17 1.03
C ASN A 93 -9.84 5.80 0.02
N THR A 94 -10.24 6.90 -0.60
CA THR A 94 -9.46 7.56 -1.65
C THR A 94 -9.63 9.06 -1.61
N LEU A 95 -8.56 9.79 -1.95
CA LEU A 95 -8.58 11.21 -2.28
C LEU A 95 -8.82 11.44 -3.78
N ASN A 96 -8.83 10.37 -4.58
CA ASN A 96 -8.92 10.46 -6.02
C ASN A 96 -10.36 10.73 -6.51
N LYS A 97 -10.98 11.81 -6.06
CA LYS A 97 -11.94 12.54 -6.88
C LYS A 97 -11.16 13.39 -7.88
N ILE A 98 -10.23 12.73 -8.62
CA ILE A 98 -9.39 13.44 -9.57
C ILE A 98 -10.24 13.77 -10.77
N GLU A 99 -10.68 15.00 -10.90
CA GLU A 99 -10.97 15.68 -12.14
C GLU A 99 -9.69 15.91 -12.96
N LEU A 100 -8.77 14.94 -12.96
CA LEU A 100 -7.75 14.88 -13.99
C LEU A 100 -8.46 14.45 -15.25
N GLY A 101 -8.25 15.12 -16.37
CA GLY A 101 -8.84 14.80 -17.67
C GLY A 101 -8.53 13.38 -18.18
N ASN A 102 -8.01 12.54 -17.32
CA ASN A 102 -7.63 11.15 -17.55
C ASN A 102 -8.60 10.20 -16.80
N LYS A 103 -9.63 9.78 -17.50
CA LYS A 103 -10.63 8.81 -16.98
C LYS A 103 -10.03 7.46 -16.59
N LEU A 104 -8.88 7.08 -17.14
CA LEU A 104 -8.30 5.74 -16.97
C LEU A 104 -7.64 5.53 -15.59
N LEU A 105 -7.11 6.59 -14.97
CA LEU A 105 -6.57 6.53 -13.61
C LEU A 105 -7.61 6.82 -12.52
N SER A 106 -8.79 7.29 -12.88
CA SER A 106 -9.89 7.49 -11.92
C SER A 106 -10.33 6.20 -11.23
N ASN A 107 -9.99 5.05 -11.82
CA ASN A 107 -10.26 3.73 -11.27
C ASN A 107 -9.22 3.28 -10.22
N ILE A 108 -8.14 4.04 -10.04
CA ILE A 108 -7.08 3.73 -9.06
C ILE A 108 -7.34 4.55 -7.80
N LYS A 109 -7.63 3.88 -6.68
CA LYS A 109 -7.94 4.58 -5.42
C LYS A 109 -6.72 5.23 -4.79
N ASN A 110 -5.58 4.54 -4.74
CA ASN A 110 -4.35 5.03 -4.13
C ASN A 110 -3.13 4.69 -4.98
N ILE A 111 -2.25 5.67 -5.16
CA ILE A 111 -0.99 5.50 -5.88
C ILE A 111 0.15 5.62 -4.86
N ILE A 112 1.03 4.61 -4.85
CA ILE A 112 2.18 4.51 -3.97
C ILE A 112 3.42 4.43 -4.85
N ALA A 113 4.22 5.47 -4.85
CA ALA A 113 5.48 5.50 -5.58
C ALA A 113 6.63 5.04 -4.66
N VAL A 114 7.30 3.99 -5.09
CA VAL A 114 8.48 3.46 -4.41
C VAL A 114 9.70 4.14 -5.01
N ALA A 115 10.39 4.91 -4.19
CA ALA A 115 11.52 5.74 -4.57
C ALA A 115 12.82 5.26 -3.93
N SER A 116 13.91 5.45 -4.62
CA SER A 116 15.26 5.33 -4.04
C SER A 116 16.17 6.32 -4.73
N ASN A 117 17.10 6.92 -4.00
CA ASN A 117 18.04 7.86 -4.59
C ASN A 117 19.34 7.19 -5.08
N LYS A 118 19.52 5.90 -4.78
CA LYS A 118 20.68 5.10 -5.20
C LYS A 118 20.21 3.85 -5.91
N GLY A 119 20.91 3.47 -6.98
CA GLY A 119 20.71 2.19 -7.65
C GLY A 119 21.23 1.02 -6.79
N GLY A 120 20.62 -0.16 -6.94
CA GLY A 120 21.08 -1.38 -6.27
C GLY A 120 20.60 -1.58 -4.83
N VAL A 121 19.74 -0.70 -4.28
CA VAL A 121 19.16 -0.88 -2.94
C VAL A 121 18.00 -1.90 -2.88
N GLY A 122 17.63 -2.49 -4.03
CA GLY A 122 16.56 -3.47 -4.11
C GLY A 122 15.15 -2.87 -4.21
N LYS A 123 15.03 -1.64 -4.68
CA LYS A 123 13.76 -0.92 -4.87
C LYS A 123 12.69 -1.78 -5.55
N SER A 124 12.97 -2.30 -6.76
CA SER A 124 12.02 -3.10 -7.53
C SER A 124 11.63 -4.43 -6.83
N THR A 125 12.56 -5.03 -6.07
CA THR A 125 12.26 -6.19 -5.22
C THR A 125 11.26 -5.83 -4.13
N VAL A 126 11.43 -4.67 -3.51
CA VAL A 126 10.50 -4.15 -2.50
C VAL A 126 9.16 -3.81 -3.14
N SER A 127 9.14 -3.11 -4.28
CA SER A 127 7.93 -2.78 -5.04
C SER A 127 7.10 -4.02 -5.39
N ALA A 128 7.76 -5.05 -5.95
CA ALA A 128 7.09 -6.29 -6.35
C ALA A 128 6.50 -7.05 -5.16
N ASN A 129 7.21 -7.11 -4.03
CA ASN A 129 6.75 -7.83 -2.86
C ASN A 129 5.73 -7.04 -2.03
N ILE A 130 5.76 -5.71 -1.98
CA ILE A 130 4.68 -4.89 -1.41
C ILE A 130 3.40 -5.08 -2.24
N ALA A 131 3.47 -5.05 -3.57
CA ALA A 131 2.32 -5.34 -4.44
C ALA A 131 1.74 -6.73 -4.17
N ALA A 132 2.61 -7.74 -4.07
CA ALA A 132 2.22 -9.11 -3.75
C ALA A 132 1.60 -9.22 -2.34
N ALA A 133 2.12 -8.50 -1.36
CA ALA A 133 1.62 -8.50 0.01
C ALA A 133 0.24 -7.84 0.11
N LEU A 134 0.04 -6.67 -0.50
CA LEU A 134 -1.27 -6.03 -0.56
C LEU A 134 -2.32 -6.93 -1.25
N LYS A 135 -1.90 -7.62 -2.33
CA LYS A 135 -2.75 -8.63 -2.99
C LYS A 135 -3.08 -9.81 -2.08
N HIS A 136 -2.08 -10.31 -1.33
CA HIS A 136 -2.27 -11.37 -0.35
C HIS A 136 -3.27 -10.97 0.75
N LEU A 137 -3.24 -9.71 1.17
CA LEU A 137 -4.17 -9.14 2.15
C LEU A 137 -5.61 -8.95 1.60
N GLY A 138 -5.84 -9.18 0.31
CA GLY A 138 -7.16 -9.12 -0.31
C GLY A 138 -7.44 -7.87 -1.14
N ALA A 139 -6.48 -6.94 -1.27
CA ALA A 139 -6.64 -5.74 -2.08
C ALA A 139 -6.57 -6.04 -3.60
N LYS A 140 -7.22 -5.20 -4.40
CA LYS A 140 -6.99 -5.11 -5.84
C LYS A 140 -5.76 -4.25 -6.08
N VAL A 141 -4.73 -4.81 -6.73
CA VAL A 141 -3.43 -4.15 -6.88
C VAL A 141 -3.02 -4.10 -8.34
N ALA A 142 -2.48 -2.96 -8.78
CA ALA A 142 -1.82 -2.78 -10.07
C ALA A 142 -0.35 -2.41 -9.86
N VAL A 143 0.51 -2.67 -10.85
CA VAL A 143 1.93 -2.30 -10.82
C VAL A 143 2.30 -1.53 -12.09
N LEU A 144 2.97 -0.39 -11.91
CA LEU A 144 3.52 0.44 -12.96
C LEU A 144 5.02 0.61 -12.75
N ASP A 145 5.82 0.04 -13.65
CA ASP A 145 7.28 0.15 -13.63
C ASP A 145 7.75 1.26 -14.57
N LEU A 146 8.26 2.32 -13.99
CA LEU A 146 8.83 3.49 -14.69
C LEU A 146 10.36 3.54 -14.59
N ASP A 147 11.03 2.50 -14.10
CA ASP A 147 12.49 2.47 -14.05
C ASP A 147 13.10 2.24 -15.44
N ILE A 148 13.33 3.34 -16.16
CA ILE A 148 13.90 3.31 -17.51
C ILE A 148 15.35 2.84 -17.58
N TYR A 149 16.07 2.87 -16.45
CA TYR A 149 17.48 2.48 -16.40
C TYR A 149 17.66 0.99 -16.15
N GLY A 150 16.66 0.35 -15.54
CA GLY A 150 16.70 -1.06 -15.24
C GLY A 150 15.32 -1.62 -14.93
N PRO A 151 14.43 -1.72 -15.95
CA PRO A 151 13.06 -2.19 -15.74
C PRO A 151 13.08 -3.68 -15.37
N ASN A 152 12.97 -3.96 -14.07
CA ASN A 152 13.10 -5.32 -13.56
C ASN A 152 11.76 -5.96 -13.15
N VAL A 153 10.68 -5.18 -13.04
CA VAL A 153 9.39 -5.71 -12.58
C VAL A 153 8.87 -6.85 -13.46
N PRO A 154 8.93 -6.79 -14.81
CA PRO A 154 8.53 -7.92 -15.64
C PRO A 154 9.26 -9.23 -15.29
N ASN A 155 10.57 -9.15 -15.11
CA ASN A 155 11.40 -10.29 -14.76
C ASN A 155 11.03 -10.85 -13.38
N MET A 156 10.80 -9.98 -12.39
CA MET A 156 10.41 -10.37 -11.04
C MET A 156 9.03 -11.02 -10.95
N PHE A 157 8.15 -10.74 -11.91
CA PHE A 157 6.85 -11.41 -12.06
C PHE A 157 6.87 -12.55 -13.05
N GLY A 158 8.00 -12.84 -13.71
CA GLY A 158 8.13 -13.89 -14.72
C GLY A 158 7.24 -13.63 -15.94
N VAL A 159 7.15 -12.37 -16.35
CA VAL A 159 6.36 -11.96 -17.51
C VAL A 159 7.25 -11.88 -18.74
N ASN A 160 6.95 -12.74 -19.73
CA ASN A 160 7.64 -12.77 -21.03
C ASN A 160 6.73 -12.29 -22.17
N SER A 161 5.47 -11.98 -21.87
CA SER A 161 4.50 -11.47 -22.86
C SER A 161 4.52 -9.95 -22.91
N ARG A 162 4.23 -9.40 -24.09
CA ARG A 162 4.06 -7.96 -24.26
C ARG A 162 2.60 -7.56 -24.11
N PRO A 163 2.32 -6.32 -23.66
CA PRO A 163 0.97 -5.76 -23.62
C PRO A 163 0.38 -5.73 -25.03
N ARG A 164 -0.94 -5.83 -25.11
CA ARG A 164 -1.67 -5.82 -26.38
C ARG A 164 -2.37 -4.48 -26.57
N TYR A 165 -2.26 -3.95 -27.77
CA TYR A 165 -3.02 -2.78 -28.20
C TYR A 165 -4.38 -3.22 -28.72
N TYR A 166 -5.43 -2.63 -28.18
CA TYR A 166 -6.79 -2.81 -28.65
C TYR A 166 -7.56 -1.49 -28.56
N ASP A 167 -8.17 -1.07 -29.66
CA ASP A 167 -8.97 0.17 -29.75
C ASP A 167 -8.24 1.42 -29.21
N LYS A 168 -6.98 1.58 -29.60
CA LYS A 168 -6.05 2.65 -29.17
C LYS A 168 -5.67 2.63 -27.70
N LEU A 169 -6.06 1.60 -26.96
CA LEU A 169 -5.66 1.42 -25.56
C LEU A 169 -4.68 0.27 -25.42
N ILE A 170 -3.82 0.39 -24.42
CA ILE A 170 -2.86 -0.63 -24.03
C ILE A 170 -3.51 -1.47 -22.93
N ASN A 171 -3.68 -2.76 -23.17
CA ASN A 171 -4.10 -3.67 -22.11
C ASN A 171 -2.87 -4.11 -21.33
N PRO A 172 -2.81 -3.85 -20.01
CA PRO A 172 -1.69 -4.29 -19.19
C PRO A 172 -1.56 -5.82 -19.20
N VAL A 173 -0.36 -6.32 -18.94
CA VAL A 173 -0.16 -7.76 -18.78
C VAL A 173 -0.59 -8.15 -17.37
N GLU A 174 -1.40 -9.20 -17.27
CA GLU A 174 -1.82 -9.73 -15.96
C GLU A 174 -0.96 -10.91 -15.56
N LYS A 175 -0.45 -10.88 -14.33
CA LYS A 175 0.26 -12.00 -13.72
C LYS A 175 -0.08 -12.10 -12.23
N TYR A 176 -0.38 -13.32 -11.79
CA TYR A 176 -0.83 -13.59 -10.41
C TYR A 176 -2.05 -12.76 -9.97
N GLY A 177 -2.93 -12.36 -10.91
CA GLY A 177 -4.05 -11.48 -10.65
C GLY A 177 -3.66 -10.03 -10.36
N ILE A 178 -2.48 -9.61 -10.84
CA ILE A 178 -1.97 -8.24 -10.75
C ILE A 178 -1.74 -7.74 -12.19
N PRO A 179 -2.49 -6.76 -12.67
CA PRO A 179 -2.19 -6.06 -13.91
C PRO A 179 -0.91 -5.24 -13.75
N LEU A 180 0.00 -5.37 -14.71
CA LEU A 180 1.29 -4.68 -14.69
C LEU A 180 1.64 -4.07 -16.05
N MET A 181 2.24 -2.90 -16.01
CA MET A 181 2.84 -2.22 -17.15
C MET A 181 4.25 -1.80 -16.81
N SER A 182 5.17 -1.88 -17.75
CA SER A 182 6.57 -1.54 -17.57
C SER A 182 7.14 -0.87 -18.82
N VAL A 183 8.03 0.08 -18.61
CA VAL A 183 8.86 0.64 -19.71
C VAL A 183 9.70 -0.46 -20.37
N GLY A 184 9.99 -1.55 -19.66
CA GLY A 184 10.68 -2.72 -20.19
C GLY A 184 9.96 -3.39 -21.37
N PHE A 185 8.63 -3.28 -21.45
CA PHE A 185 7.87 -3.83 -22.58
C PHE A 185 8.05 -3.07 -23.89
N LEU A 186 8.54 -1.84 -23.82
CA LEU A 186 8.83 -1.02 -25.00
C LEU A 186 10.20 -1.32 -25.61
N LEU A 187 11.03 -2.10 -24.90
CA LEU A 187 12.34 -2.49 -25.40
C LEU A 187 12.22 -3.59 -26.45
N GLU A 188 12.92 -3.42 -27.56
CA GLU A 188 12.97 -4.45 -28.61
C GLU A 188 13.77 -5.68 -28.18
N ASN A 189 14.83 -5.47 -27.36
CA ASN A 189 15.66 -6.52 -26.76
C ASN A 189 16.16 -6.08 -25.38
N ASP A 190 16.24 -6.99 -24.43
CA ASP A 190 16.73 -6.76 -23.04
C ASP A 190 18.16 -6.16 -22.97
N ALA A 191 18.95 -6.30 -24.05
CA ALA A 191 20.33 -5.83 -24.15
C ALA A 191 20.49 -4.49 -24.86
N SER A 192 19.42 -3.86 -25.34
CA SER A 192 19.53 -2.60 -26.06
C SER A 192 19.60 -1.43 -25.07
N PRO A 193 20.67 -0.62 -25.07
CA PRO A 193 20.71 0.55 -24.20
C PRO A 193 19.63 1.54 -24.63
N ILE A 194 18.74 1.88 -23.70
CA ILE A 194 17.74 2.91 -23.95
C ILE A 194 18.43 4.27 -23.82
N ILE A 195 18.67 4.94 -24.92
CA ILE A 195 19.05 6.36 -24.92
C ILE A 195 17.73 7.15 -24.99
N LEU A 196 16.95 7.13 -23.93
CA LEU A 196 15.78 7.98 -23.83
C LEU A 196 16.23 9.38 -23.35
N ARG A 197 16.03 10.37 -24.20
CA ARG A 197 16.17 11.78 -23.79
C ARG A 197 14.95 12.17 -22.95
N ALA A 198 15.10 13.10 -22.00
CA ALA A 198 14.06 13.54 -21.08
C ALA A 198 12.67 13.78 -21.72
N PRO A 199 12.53 14.42 -22.90
CA PRO A 199 11.23 14.62 -23.53
C PRO A 199 10.54 13.31 -23.95
N LEU A 200 11.32 12.29 -24.35
CA LEU A 200 10.76 10.99 -24.73
C LEU A 200 10.31 10.19 -23.49
N VAL A 201 11.04 10.30 -22.40
CA VAL A 201 10.69 9.68 -21.12
C VAL A 201 9.35 10.21 -20.62
N ASN A 202 9.19 11.53 -20.57
CA ASN A 202 7.93 12.15 -20.16
C ASN A 202 6.78 11.73 -21.06
N ARG A 203 6.99 11.60 -22.36
CA ARG A 203 5.99 11.09 -23.29
C ARG A 203 5.56 9.67 -22.95
N VAL A 204 6.49 8.77 -22.68
CA VAL A 204 6.20 7.37 -22.28
C VAL A 204 5.43 7.32 -20.98
N VAL A 205 5.83 8.11 -19.97
CA VAL A 205 5.09 8.22 -18.71
C VAL A 205 3.64 8.67 -18.99
N MET A 206 3.45 9.72 -19.79
CA MET A 206 2.12 10.21 -20.13
C MET A 206 1.29 9.18 -20.90
N GLU A 207 1.89 8.45 -21.84
CA GLU A 207 1.23 7.35 -22.56
C GLU A 207 0.75 6.27 -21.59
N PHE A 208 1.58 5.85 -20.62
CA PHE A 208 1.17 4.85 -19.62
C PHE A 208 0.07 5.35 -18.68
N LEU A 209 0.06 6.62 -18.36
CA LEU A 209 -0.97 7.22 -17.55
C LEU A 209 -2.29 7.43 -18.32
N GLN A 210 -2.23 7.65 -19.63
CA GLN A 210 -3.38 8.06 -20.47
C GLN A 210 -3.94 6.94 -21.33
N GLU A 211 -3.11 6.00 -21.80
CA GLU A 211 -3.50 5.01 -22.81
C GLU A 211 -3.59 3.58 -22.25
N VAL A 212 -3.05 3.32 -21.05
CA VAL A 212 -3.20 2.01 -20.41
C VAL A 212 -4.59 1.88 -19.79
N LYS A 213 -5.30 0.82 -20.18
CA LYS A 213 -6.62 0.49 -19.63
C LYS A 213 -6.48 -0.16 -18.27
N TRP A 214 -6.36 0.66 -17.23
CA TRP A 214 -6.37 0.18 -15.86
C TRP A 214 -7.78 -0.19 -15.42
N GLU A 215 -7.93 -1.40 -14.89
CA GLU A 215 -9.14 -1.78 -14.15
C GLU A 215 -9.16 -1.16 -12.76
N GLU A 216 -10.28 -1.31 -12.06
CA GLU A 216 -10.40 -0.83 -10.67
C GLU A 216 -9.33 -1.46 -9.78
N ALA A 217 -8.52 -0.63 -9.11
CA ALA A 217 -7.53 -1.07 -8.15
C ALA A 217 -7.56 -0.21 -6.87
N ASP A 218 -7.41 -0.88 -5.74
CA ASP A 218 -7.31 -0.22 -4.44
C ASP A 218 -5.96 0.48 -4.30
N TYR A 219 -4.91 -0.15 -4.83
CA TYR A 219 -3.54 0.37 -4.81
C TYR A 219 -2.84 0.16 -6.14
N MET A 220 -2.12 1.18 -6.60
CA MET A 220 -1.14 1.08 -7.68
C MET A 220 0.25 1.29 -7.10
N ILE A 221 1.14 0.32 -7.26
CA ILE A 221 2.55 0.45 -6.91
C ILE A 221 3.30 0.96 -8.13
N VAL A 222 3.97 2.11 -7.99
CA VAL A 222 4.79 2.71 -9.04
C VAL A 222 6.26 2.54 -8.69
N ASP A 223 7.00 1.76 -9.46
CA ASP A 223 8.45 1.58 -9.31
C ASP A 223 9.18 2.69 -10.05
N LEU A 224 9.77 3.64 -9.31
CA LEU A 224 10.43 4.83 -9.89
C LEU A 224 11.89 4.53 -10.25
N PRO A 225 12.49 5.21 -11.23
CA PRO A 225 13.93 5.16 -11.43
C PRO A 225 14.66 5.72 -10.20
N PRO A 226 15.91 5.30 -9.96
CA PRO A 226 16.69 5.86 -8.87
C PRO A 226 17.07 7.33 -9.13
N GLY A 227 17.17 8.11 -8.05
CA GLY A 227 17.58 9.52 -8.11
C GLY A 227 16.42 10.51 -8.01
N THR A 228 16.67 11.74 -8.46
CA THR A 228 15.77 12.91 -8.35
C THR A 228 15.58 13.57 -9.73
N GLY A 229 15.18 12.78 -10.72
CA GLY A 229 15.11 13.22 -12.11
C GLY A 229 13.72 13.65 -12.57
N ASP A 230 13.59 13.82 -13.88
CA ASP A 230 12.38 14.34 -14.54
C ASP A 230 11.14 13.46 -14.34
N ILE A 231 11.31 12.14 -14.15
CA ILE A 231 10.19 11.21 -13.95
C ILE A 231 9.49 11.50 -12.63
N GLN A 232 10.25 11.71 -11.55
CA GLN A 232 9.72 12.06 -10.23
C GLN A 232 8.95 13.38 -10.29
N LEU A 233 9.48 14.37 -11.02
CA LEU A 233 8.82 15.66 -11.24
C LEU A 233 7.54 15.53 -12.06
N THR A 234 7.59 14.76 -13.15
CA THR A 234 6.41 14.50 -13.98
C THR A 234 5.32 13.79 -13.18
N LEU A 235 5.69 12.79 -12.38
CA LEU A 235 4.74 12.07 -11.53
C LEU A 235 4.08 13.04 -10.53
N ALA A 236 4.88 13.87 -9.84
CA ALA A 236 4.35 14.84 -8.88
C ALA A 236 3.37 15.83 -9.52
N GLN A 237 3.65 16.29 -10.72
CA GLN A 237 2.79 17.23 -11.46
C GLN A 237 1.52 16.57 -12.01
N GLN A 238 1.60 15.31 -12.44
CA GLN A 238 0.49 14.61 -13.07
C GLN A 238 -0.39 13.85 -12.08
N LEU A 239 0.18 13.44 -10.95
CA LEU A 239 -0.47 12.61 -9.93
C LEU A 239 -0.23 13.18 -8.52
N PRO A 240 -0.81 14.35 -8.19
CA PRO A 240 -0.52 15.07 -6.93
C PRO A 240 -0.93 14.31 -5.66
N ASN A 241 -1.78 13.28 -5.77
CA ASN A 241 -2.19 12.45 -4.63
C ASN A 241 -1.32 11.18 -4.47
N THR A 242 -0.20 11.10 -5.20
CA THR A 242 0.77 10.00 -5.05
C THR A 242 1.47 10.10 -3.71
N LYS A 243 1.54 8.98 -3.02
CA LYS A 243 2.23 8.84 -1.73
C LYS A 243 3.59 8.19 -1.96
N ILE A 244 4.63 8.69 -1.31
CA ILE A 244 6.01 8.24 -1.49
C ILE A 244 6.43 7.31 -0.36
N VAL A 245 7.03 6.18 -0.73
CA VAL A 245 7.74 5.27 0.19
C VAL A 245 9.18 5.15 -0.29
N PHE A 246 10.13 5.49 0.56
CA PHE A 246 11.55 5.35 0.25
C PHE A 246 12.07 3.95 0.56
N VAL A 247 12.98 3.45 -0.29
CA VAL A 247 13.76 2.24 -0.03
C VAL A 247 15.24 2.62 0.08
N THR A 248 15.86 2.20 1.16
CA THR A 248 17.29 2.41 1.41
C THR A 248 17.96 1.14 1.93
N THR A 249 19.27 1.19 2.10
CA THR A 249 20.08 0.21 2.84
C THR A 249 20.76 0.93 4.02
N PRO A 250 21.27 0.23 5.05
CA PRO A 250 21.86 0.86 6.22
C PRO A 250 23.11 1.72 5.94
N GLN A 251 23.70 1.61 4.76
CA GLN A 251 24.95 2.29 4.39
C GLN A 251 24.80 3.81 4.38
N ASP A 252 25.71 4.55 5.00
CA ASP A 252 25.71 6.02 5.08
C ASP A 252 25.53 6.73 3.73
N VAL A 253 26.16 6.20 2.69
CA VAL A 253 26.03 6.78 1.34
C VAL A 253 24.60 6.67 0.82
N ALA A 254 23.89 5.59 1.10
CA ALA A 254 22.50 5.43 0.68
C ALA A 254 21.57 6.36 1.48
N LEU A 255 21.86 6.54 2.78
CA LEU A 255 21.10 7.43 3.65
C LEU A 255 21.23 8.91 3.21
N ALA A 256 22.46 9.37 2.95
CA ALA A 256 22.70 10.74 2.45
C ALA A 256 21.90 11.05 1.18
N ASP A 257 21.68 10.05 0.33
CA ASP A 257 20.89 10.22 -0.87
C ASP A 257 19.39 10.25 -0.58
N VAL A 258 18.90 9.43 0.39
CA VAL A 258 17.49 9.52 0.82
C VAL A 258 17.18 10.89 1.40
N PHE A 259 18.07 11.48 2.20
CA PHE A 259 17.90 12.85 2.69
C PHE A 259 17.64 13.88 1.57
N LYS A 260 18.36 13.76 0.44
CA LYS A 260 18.14 14.62 -0.74
C LYS A 260 16.77 14.36 -1.37
N GLY A 261 16.38 13.10 -1.50
CA GLY A 261 15.09 12.70 -2.08
C GLY A 261 13.91 13.20 -1.25
N VAL A 262 13.95 13.03 0.06
CA VAL A 262 12.92 13.55 0.97
C VAL A 262 12.78 15.06 0.81
N ARG A 263 13.89 15.79 0.84
CA ARG A 263 13.88 17.25 0.64
C ARG A 263 13.33 17.68 -0.71
N MET A 264 13.60 16.92 -1.78
CA MET A 264 13.04 17.20 -3.09
C MET A 264 11.51 17.13 -3.09
N PHE A 265 10.93 16.05 -2.54
CA PHE A 265 9.48 15.90 -2.48
C PHE A 265 8.79 16.82 -1.45
N GLN A 266 9.55 17.52 -0.62
CA GLN A 266 9.05 18.56 0.28
C GLN A 266 9.10 19.97 -0.33
N GLN A 267 9.71 20.14 -1.51
CA GLN A 267 9.80 21.45 -2.17
C GLN A 267 8.45 21.91 -2.71
N GLU A 268 8.20 23.23 -2.59
CA GLU A 268 7.03 23.86 -3.17
C GLU A 268 6.92 23.60 -4.69
N GLY A 269 5.75 23.20 -5.15
CA GLY A 269 5.48 22.82 -6.56
C GLY A 269 5.75 21.36 -6.91
N ILE A 270 6.33 20.57 -5.97
CA ILE A 270 6.58 19.12 -6.16
C ILE A 270 6.00 18.33 -4.97
N ALA A 271 5.56 19.03 -3.94
CA ALA A 271 5.19 18.46 -2.66
C ALA A 271 4.26 17.24 -2.79
N LEU A 272 4.81 16.05 -2.49
CA LEU A 272 4.07 14.80 -2.37
C LEU A 272 4.18 14.27 -0.94
N PRO A 273 3.12 13.67 -0.39
CA PRO A 273 3.15 13.07 0.93
C PRO A 273 4.17 11.92 0.97
N ILE A 274 5.11 12.01 1.90
CA ILE A 274 6.09 10.97 2.17
C ILE A 274 5.58 10.19 3.37
N LEU A 275 5.17 8.95 3.15
CA LEU A 275 4.61 8.11 4.20
C LEU A 275 5.71 7.50 5.08
N GLY A 276 6.82 7.10 4.47
CA GLY A 276 7.88 6.50 5.27
C GLY A 276 9.01 5.88 4.45
N VAL A 277 9.80 5.08 5.15
CA VAL A 277 10.99 4.42 4.63
C VAL A 277 10.99 2.93 4.96
N VAL A 278 11.54 2.13 4.06
CA VAL A 278 11.82 0.70 4.23
C VAL A 278 13.33 0.49 4.16
N GLU A 279 13.91 -0.15 5.16
CA GLU A 279 15.31 -0.55 5.15
C GLU A 279 15.46 -1.94 4.56
N ASN A 280 16.07 -2.03 3.39
CA ASN A 280 16.37 -3.31 2.74
C ASN A 280 17.80 -3.73 3.03
N MET A 281 18.09 -5.03 3.00
CA MET A 281 19.39 -5.60 3.33
C MET A 281 19.87 -5.21 4.75
N SER A 282 18.94 -5.04 5.67
CA SER A 282 19.21 -4.51 7.00
C SER A 282 20.11 -5.44 7.82
N TYR A 283 19.92 -6.74 7.72
CA TYR A 283 20.71 -7.73 8.41
C TYR A 283 20.70 -9.08 7.68
N PHE A 284 21.61 -9.95 8.06
CA PHE A 284 21.69 -11.33 7.61
C PHE A 284 21.53 -12.29 8.80
N ILE A 285 20.74 -13.34 8.63
CA ILE A 285 20.62 -14.42 9.61
C ILE A 285 21.39 -15.62 9.10
N CYS A 286 22.37 -16.08 9.87
CA CYS A 286 23.18 -17.24 9.48
C CYS A 286 22.35 -18.52 9.55
N ASP A 287 22.25 -19.26 8.45
CA ASP A 287 21.46 -20.51 8.34
C ASP A 287 21.98 -21.65 9.26
N LYS A 288 23.24 -21.55 9.70
CA LYS A 288 23.86 -22.59 10.57
C LYS A 288 23.66 -22.33 12.05
N CYS A 289 23.73 -21.09 12.51
CA CYS A 289 23.73 -20.77 13.93
C CYS A 289 22.65 -19.76 14.34
N ASN A 290 21.78 -19.33 13.41
CA ASN A 290 20.71 -18.34 13.61
C ASN A 290 21.19 -17.00 14.18
N LYS A 291 22.50 -16.70 14.14
CA LYS A 291 23.01 -15.43 14.59
C LYS A 291 22.69 -14.33 13.60
N LYS A 292 22.13 -13.21 14.07
CA LYS A 292 21.94 -11.98 13.31
C LYS A 292 23.28 -11.28 13.10
N HIS A 293 23.59 -10.89 11.86
CA HIS A 293 24.77 -10.14 11.48
C HIS A 293 24.34 -8.86 10.77
N GLU A 294 24.82 -7.74 11.22
CA GLU A 294 24.59 -6.42 10.62
C GLU A 294 25.74 -6.14 9.65
N ILE A 295 25.60 -6.62 8.40
CA ILE A 295 26.68 -6.59 7.39
C ILE A 295 27.01 -5.16 6.95
N PHE A 296 26.00 -4.29 6.90
CA PHE A 296 26.11 -2.92 6.41
C PHE A 296 25.87 -1.87 7.50
N ASP A 297 26.05 -2.23 8.78
CA ASP A 297 25.61 -1.44 9.95
C ASP A 297 24.11 -1.57 10.22
N SER A 298 23.54 -0.80 11.15
CA SER A 298 22.14 -0.87 11.56
C SER A 298 21.56 0.50 11.89
N GLY A 299 20.23 0.62 11.76
CA GLY A 299 19.48 1.79 12.22
C GLY A 299 19.58 3.03 11.33
N GLY A 300 20.12 2.90 10.12
CA GLY A 300 20.26 4.03 9.21
C GLY A 300 18.91 4.58 8.76
N ALA A 301 17.97 3.71 8.34
CA ALA A 301 16.62 4.15 7.96
C ALA A 301 15.84 4.71 9.15
N LYS A 302 16.11 4.23 10.37
CA LYS A 302 15.54 4.81 11.59
C LYS A 302 15.97 6.26 11.79
N SER A 303 17.23 6.57 11.55
CA SER A 303 17.73 7.95 11.62
C SER A 303 17.03 8.87 10.61
N VAL A 304 16.74 8.37 9.39
CA VAL A 304 15.93 9.10 8.40
C VAL A 304 14.51 9.30 8.91
N ALA A 305 13.87 8.25 9.41
CA ALA A 305 12.51 8.29 9.93
C ALA A 305 12.37 9.30 11.07
N ASP A 306 13.28 9.25 12.04
CA ASP A 306 13.32 10.16 13.19
C ASP A 306 13.60 11.63 12.78
N THR A 307 14.43 11.84 11.74
CA THR A 307 14.79 13.21 11.29
C THR A 307 13.67 13.91 10.55
N PHE A 308 12.89 13.17 9.78
CA PHE A 308 11.82 13.74 8.94
C PHE A 308 10.42 13.50 9.49
N ASP A 309 10.31 12.89 10.66
CA ASP A 309 9.03 12.51 11.28
C ASP A 309 8.16 11.68 10.32
N ILE A 310 8.77 10.65 9.73
CA ILE A 310 8.13 9.70 8.83
C ILE A 310 8.23 8.27 9.38
N GLN A 311 7.34 7.37 8.92
CA GLN A 311 7.29 6.00 9.43
C GLN A 311 8.48 5.15 8.94
N LEU A 312 9.10 4.36 9.83
CA LEU A 312 9.91 3.20 9.47
C LEU A 312 8.99 1.98 9.36
N TYR A 313 8.67 1.56 8.13
CA TYR A 313 7.75 0.45 7.90
C TYR A 313 8.32 -0.90 8.28
N GLY A 314 9.61 -1.11 8.05
CA GLY A 314 10.27 -2.36 8.41
C GLY A 314 11.70 -2.47 7.91
N GLU A 315 12.35 -3.51 8.42
CA GLU A 315 13.73 -3.90 8.11
C GLU A 315 13.70 -5.26 7.41
N ILE A 316 14.06 -5.29 6.13
CA ILE A 316 14.06 -6.51 5.32
C ILE A 316 15.45 -7.14 5.40
N PRO A 317 15.56 -8.41 5.83
CA PRO A 317 16.85 -9.08 5.89
C PRO A 317 17.40 -9.44 4.51
N LEU A 318 18.72 -9.58 4.43
CA LEU A 318 19.36 -10.28 3.34
C LEU A 318 19.01 -11.77 3.40
N TYR A 319 18.32 -12.26 2.38
CA TYR A 319 17.88 -13.66 2.31
C TYR A 319 18.09 -14.23 0.91
N THR A 320 18.70 -15.40 0.84
CA THR A 320 18.98 -16.07 -0.44
C THR A 320 17.69 -16.40 -1.19
N ASP A 321 16.66 -16.85 -0.48
CA ASP A 321 15.37 -17.21 -1.09
C ASP A 321 14.64 -16.01 -1.69
N LEU A 322 14.78 -14.81 -1.09
CA LEU A 322 14.22 -13.58 -1.67
C LEU A 322 14.84 -13.28 -3.06
N ARG A 323 16.15 -13.44 -3.19
CA ARG A 323 16.84 -13.29 -4.47
C ARG A 323 16.38 -14.37 -5.45
N ILE A 324 16.42 -15.65 -5.04
CA ILE A 324 16.06 -16.79 -5.90
C ILE A 324 14.62 -16.66 -6.41
N SER A 325 13.68 -16.26 -5.56
CA SER A 325 12.27 -16.07 -5.94
C SER A 325 12.13 -14.98 -7.01
N GLY A 326 12.85 -13.87 -6.86
CA GLY A 326 12.92 -12.80 -7.86
C GLY A 326 13.50 -13.28 -9.19
N ASP A 327 14.60 -14.04 -9.17
CA ASP A 327 15.23 -14.60 -10.38
C ASP A 327 14.31 -15.62 -11.09
N ARG A 328 13.44 -16.31 -10.35
CA ARG A 328 12.43 -17.24 -10.90
C ARG A 328 11.19 -16.53 -11.43
N GLY A 329 11.08 -15.23 -11.26
CA GLY A 329 9.89 -14.46 -11.66
C GLY A 329 8.66 -14.74 -10.82
N LYS A 330 8.86 -15.01 -9.53
CA LYS A 330 7.76 -15.25 -8.59
C LYS A 330 8.08 -14.56 -7.25
N PRO A 331 7.53 -13.38 -6.97
CA PRO A 331 7.76 -12.68 -5.71
C PRO A 331 7.58 -13.61 -4.51
N ILE A 332 8.44 -13.50 -3.49
CA ILE A 332 8.49 -14.47 -2.39
C ILE A 332 7.17 -14.55 -1.62
N VAL A 333 6.44 -13.44 -1.52
CA VAL A 333 5.11 -13.43 -0.89
C VAL A 333 4.10 -14.27 -1.65
N ILE A 334 4.20 -14.34 -3.00
CA ILE A 334 3.35 -15.21 -3.83
C ILE A 334 3.84 -16.65 -3.79
N GLU A 335 5.15 -16.86 -3.73
CA GLU A 335 5.73 -18.21 -3.71
C GLU A 335 5.45 -18.92 -2.38
N ASN A 336 5.70 -18.24 -1.27
CA ASN A 336 5.50 -18.77 0.08
C ASN A 336 5.14 -17.64 1.06
N PRO A 337 3.85 -17.35 1.28
CA PRO A 337 3.40 -16.32 2.22
C PRO A 337 3.87 -16.56 3.66
N GLU A 338 4.07 -17.82 4.06
CA GLU A 338 4.51 -18.18 5.42
C GLU A 338 6.02 -18.04 5.64
N HIS A 339 6.80 -17.76 4.60
CA HIS A 339 8.23 -17.55 4.72
C HIS A 339 8.53 -16.35 5.63
N PRO A 340 9.56 -16.41 6.50
CA PRO A 340 9.88 -15.30 7.41
C PRO A 340 9.99 -13.94 6.72
N VAL A 341 10.63 -13.87 5.55
CA VAL A 341 10.76 -12.64 4.78
C VAL A 341 9.41 -12.18 4.20
N SER A 342 8.54 -13.12 3.78
CA SER A 342 7.20 -12.79 3.32
C SER A 342 6.37 -12.12 4.42
N LYS A 343 6.50 -12.61 5.65
CA LYS A 343 5.83 -12.00 6.82
C LYS A 343 6.29 -10.56 7.06
N VAL A 344 7.57 -10.25 6.82
CA VAL A 344 8.07 -8.87 6.89
C VAL A 344 7.39 -7.98 5.83
N PHE A 345 7.27 -8.45 4.59
CA PHE A 345 6.57 -7.70 3.54
C PHE A 345 5.07 -7.55 3.81
N ILE A 346 4.43 -8.57 4.38
CA ILE A 346 3.02 -8.52 4.78
C ILE A 346 2.82 -7.48 5.89
N ASP A 347 3.66 -7.49 6.93
CA ASP A 347 3.63 -6.49 8.02
C ASP A 347 3.85 -5.06 7.49
N ILE A 348 4.80 -4.86 6.56
CA ILE A 348 4.99 -3.58 5.87
C ILE A 348 3.71 -3.15 5.14
N ALA A 349 3.07 -4.06 4.39
CA ALA A 349 1.87 -3.76 3.64
C ALA A 349 0.65 -3.47 4.55
N GLU A 350 0.54 -4.16 5.69
CA GLU A 350 -0.49 -3.89 6.70
C GLU A 350 -0.35 -2.47 7.25
N LYS A 351 0.84 -2.09 7.72
CA LYS A 351 1.14 -0.74 8.23
C LYS A 351 0.93 0.34 7.17
N LEU A 352 1.44 0.11 5.97
CA LEU A 352 1.30 1.04 4.86
C LEU A 352 -0.17 1.30 4.50
N SER A 353 -1.00 0.26 4.48
CA SER A 353 -2.43 0.42 4.19
C SER A 353 -3.18 1.18 5.28
N ILE A 354 -2.77 1.05 6.54
CA ILE A 354 -3.31 1.81 7.68
C ILE A 354 -2.95 3.30 7.53
N ASP A 355 -1.67 3.61 7.32
CA ASP A 355 -1.22 5.00 7.19
C ASP A 355 -1.88 5.71 6.00
N ILE A 356 -2.09 4.99 4.88
CA ILE A 356 -2.83 5.53 3.73
C ILE A 356 -4.28 5.82 4.11
N ALA A 357 -4.93 4.91 4.82
CA ALA A 357 -6.31 5.11 5.24
C ALA A 357 -6.45 6.30 6.20
N GLN A 358 -5.53 6.44 7.15
CA GLN A 358 -5.48 7.56 8.09
C GLN A 358 -5.19 8.88 7.39
N TYR A 359 -4.19 8.91 6.50
CA TYR A 359 -3.86 10.08 5.70
C TYR A 359 -5.06 10.56 4.87
N ASN A 360 -5.71 9.65 4.17
CA ASN A 360 -6.89 9.97 3.36
C ASN A 360 -8.05 10.50 4.23
N HIS A 361 -8.28 9.90 5.40
CA HIS A 361 -9.31 10.36 6.34
C HIS A 361 -9.06 11.79 6.80
N GLN A 362 -7.82 12.09 7.20
CA GLN A 362 -7.43 13.44 7.64
C GLN A 362 -7.58 14.48 6.53
N GLU A 363 -7.16 14.17 5.30
CA GLU A 363 -7.28 15.11 4.18
C GLU A 363 -8.74 15.32 3.74
N LEU A 364 -9.58 14.29 3.76
CA LEU A 364 -11.01 14.43 3.52
C LEU A 364 -11.68 15.30 4.57
N GLY A 365 -11.35 15.12 5.86
CA GLY A 365 -11.86 15.96 6.94
C GLY A 365 -11.38 17.42 6.87
N ARG A 366 -10.22 17.70 6.26
CA ARG A 366 -9.75 19.07 5.98
C ARG A 366 -10.50 19.71 4.81
N SER A 367 -10.76 18.97 3.74
CA SER A 367 -11.50 19.47 2.58
C SER A 367 -12.94 19.84 2.90
N ASP A 368 -13.58 19.13 3.81
CA ASP A 368 -14.95 19.47 4.26
C ASP A 368 -15.02 20.73 5.13
N ARG A 369 -13.88 21.22 5.67
CA ARG A 369 -13.77 22.46 6.45
C ARG A 369 -13.48 23.70 5.60
N ILE A 370 -13.10 23.55 4.34
CA ILE A 370 -12.93 24.67 3.40
C ILE A 370 -14.32 25.05 2.87
N VAL A 371 -15.09 25.75 3.68
CA VAL A 371 -16.22 26.54 3.20
C VAL A 371 -15.62 27.72 2.46
N ILE A 372 -15.59 27.67 1.13
CA ILE A 372 -15.28 28.84 0.31
C ILE A 372 -16.41 29.84 0.57
N PRO A 373 -16.15 31.02 1.16
CA PRO A 373 -17.15 32.05 1.17
C PRO A 373 -17.42 32.45 -0.28
N LEU A 374 -18.60 32.17 -0.74
CA LEU A 374 -19.12 32.75 -1.97
C LEU A 374 -19.41 34.23 -1.65
N ASP A 375 -18.39 35.05 -1.67
CA ASP A 375 -18.56 36.50 -1.77
C ASP A 375 -18.80 36.82 -3.25
N LEU A 376 -20.03 37.22 -3.49
CA LEU A 376 -20.60 37.78 -4.73
C LEU A 376 -19.87 39.04 -5.21
#